data_e09bcacb1453beda88dd54fcb4aee2fc
#
_entry.id   e09bcacb1453beda88dd54fcb4aee2fc
#
_cell.length_a   1.000
_cell.length_b   1.000
_cell.length_c   1.000
_cell.angle_alpha   90.00
_cell.angle_beta   90.00
_cell.angle_gamma   90.00
#
_symmetry.space_group_name_H-M   'P 1'
#
loop_
_entity.id
_entity.type
_entity.pdbx_description
1 polymer ?
#
loop_
_entity_poly.entity_id
_entity_poly.type
_entity_poly.pdbx_seq_one_letter_code
_entity_poly.pdbx_strand_id
1 'polypeptide(L)'
;VFLQPVSTDLGWSREIFALTIALQNLFWGFAQPFAGMIADRYGSARVIIGGALMFGAGTLLMGYATTPLTAHIGAGFLVGVGIAGCGFSTVLAAVGRSVAEEWRSMALGVASAGGSLGLLVMVPMGQAFIDSVGWSVALIYLAALSLLMVPLAAALAGKPAAPAAANNQTITDSLREAVGHNSFLFLNAGYFVCGFHVTFITTHFPAYVV
;
A
#
# COMPACT_ATOMS: atom_id res chain seq x y z
N VAL A 1 9.40 12.76 -4.43
CA VAL A 1 9.74 13.56 -3.24
C VAL A 1 11.05 13.05 -2.62
N PHE A 2 11.18 11.78 -2.19
CA PHE A 2 12.36 11.25 -1.49
C PHE A 2 13.55 10.83 -2.37
N LEU A 3 13.37 10.61 -3.67
CA LEU A 3 14.41 10.10 -4.57
C LEU A 3 15.68 10.97 -4.55
N GLN A 4 15.53 12.26 -4.82
CA GLN A 4 16.66 13.18 -4.89
C GLN A 4 17.35 13.37 -3.53
N PRO A 5 16.64 13.72 -2.43
CA PRO A 5 17.27 13.91 -1.13
C PRO A 5 18.06 12.70 -0.65
N VAL A 6 17.49 11.50 -0.76
CA VAL A 6 18.14 10.26 -0.31
C VAL A 6 19.34 9.91 -1.19
N SER A 7 19.20 10.01 -2.52
CA SER A 7 20.29 9.68 -3.45
C SER A 7 21.47 10.64 -3.30
N THR A 8 21.20 11.92 -3.06
CA THR A 8 22.24 12.94 -2.91
C THR A 8 23.00 12.79 -1.60
N ASP A 9 22.26 12.56 -0.50
CA ASP A 9 22.84 12.51 0.85
C ASP A 9 23.65 11.23 1.09
N LEU A 10 23.13 10.09 0.62
CA LEU A 10 23.77 8.79 0.78
C LEU A 10 24.74 8.43 -0.36
N GLY A 11 24.85 9.26 -1.39
CA GLY A 11 25.68 8.99 -2.57
C GLY A 11 25.22 7.77 -3.36
N TRP A 12 23.92 7.39 -3.25
CA TRP A 12 23.39 6.21 -3.93
C TRP A 12 23.02 6.52 -5.38
N SER A 13 23.25 5.54 -6.26
CA SER A 13 22.78 5.63 -7.63
C SER A 13 21.25 5.60 -7.68
N ARG A 14 20.67 6.23 -8.70
CA ARG A 14 19.22 6.19 -8.96
C ARG A 14 18.70 4.76 -9.11
N GLU A 15 19.56 3.83 -9.52
CA GLU A 15 19.24 2.41 -9.70
C GLU A 15 18.87 1.74 -8.37
N ILE A 16 19.58 2.05 -7.28
CA ILE A 16 19.32 1.50 -5.94
C ILE A 16 17.90 1.89 -5.51
N PHE A 17 17.54 3.15 -5.70
CA PHE A 17 16.20 3.62 -5.35
C PHE A 17 15.12 3.01 -6.26
N ALA A 18 15.38 2.95 -7.57
CA ALA A 18 14.46 2.33 -8.52
C ALA A 18 14.24 0.84 -8.21
N LEU A 19 15.31 0.11 -7.85
CA LEU A 19 15.21 -1.28 -7.41
C LEU A 19 14.39 -1.41 -6.11
N THR A 20 14.60 -0.50 -5.15
CA THR A 20 13.79 -0.49 -3.91
C THR A 20 12.31 -0.35 -4.19
N ILE A 21 11.92 0.58 -5.09
CA ILE A 21 10.53 0.77 -5.50
C ILE A 21 10.00 -0.44 -6.30
N ALA A 22 10.82 -1.03 -7.16
CA ALA A 22 10.44 -2.25 -7.88
C ALA A 22 10.16 -3.41 -6.92
N LEU A 23 11.03 -3.63 -5.93
CA LEU A 23 10.83 -4.62 -4.87
C LEU A 23 9.56 -4.32 -4.05
N GLN A 24 9.32 -3.06 -3.70
CA GLN A 24 8.11 -2.65 -2.99
C GLN A 24 6.85 -3.04 -3.75
N ASN A 25 6.77 -2.73 -5.04
CA ASN A 25 5.62 -3.07 -5.87
C ASN A 25 5.48 -4.59 -6.05
N LEU A 26 6.60 -5.31 -6.20
CA LEU A 26 6.60 -6.77 -6.31
C LEU A 26 6.04 -7.43 -5.03
N PHE A 27 6.53 -7.04 -3.86
CA PHE A 27 6.07 -7.57 -2.59
C PHE A 27 4.64 -7.13 -2.27
N TRP A 28 4.23 -5.91 -2.64
CA TRP A 28 2.86 -5.46 -2.54
C TRP A 28 1.91 -6.35 -3.37
N GLY A 29 2.21 -6.54 -4.64
CA GLY A 29 1.40 -7.38 -5.52
C GLY A 29 1.35 -8.85 -5.05
N PHE A 30 2.50 -9.40 -4.65
CA PHE A 30 2.58 -10.78 -4.16
C PHE A 30 1.83 -10.99 -2.84
N ALA A 31 1.90 -10.05 -1.90
CA ALA A 31 1.26 -10.15 -0.60
C ALA A 31 -0.26 -9.86 -0.64
N GLN A 32 -0.77 -9.20 -1.69
CA GLN A 32 -2.16 -8.77 -1.80
C GLN A 32 -3.19 -9.92 -1.68
N PRO A 33 -3.05 -11.05 -2.39
CA PRO A 33 -3.97 -12.18 -2.23
C PRO A 33 -3.99 -12.74 -0.81
N PHE A 34 -2.83 -12.83 -0.17
CA PHE A 34 -2.71 -13.34 1.20
C PHE A 34 -3.36 -12.39 2.20
N ALA A 35 -3.15 -11.08 2.05
CA ALA A 35 -3.82 -10.06 2.86
C ALA A 35 -5.35 -10.17 2.74
N GLY A 36 -5.87 -10.38 1.52
CA GLY A 36 -7.29 -10.61 1.27
C GLY A 36 -7.83 -11.85 2.01
N MET A 37 -7.16 -12.99 1.86
CA MET A 37 -7.56 -14.25 2.52
C MET A 37 -7.55 -14.13 4.04
N ILE A 38 -6.54 -13.47 4.61
CA ILE A 38 -6.45 -13.25 6.06
C ILE A 38 -7.57 -12.30 6.50
N ALA A 39 -7.88 -11.27 5.72
CA ALA A 39 -8.96 -10.33 6.01
C ALA A 39 -10.34 -11.01 6.00
N ASP A 40 -10.57 -11.96 5.08
CA ASP A 40 -11.82 -12.71 4.99
C ASP A 40 -11.97 -13.67 6.17
N ARG A 41 -10.90 -14.30 6.62
CA ARG A 41 -10.92 -15.28 7.72
C ARG A 41 -10.90 -14.64 9.11
N TYR A 42 -10.08 -13.61 9.30
CA TYR A 42 -9.80 -13.04 10.63
C TYR A 42 -10.32 -11.61 10.81
N GLY A 43 -10.92 -11.03 9.77
CA GLY A 43 -11.45 -9.68 9.76
C GLY A 43 -10.44 -8.64 9.24
N SER A 44 -10.96 -7.64 8.52
CA SER A 44 -10.15 -6.61 7.85
C SER A 44 -9.36 -5.73 8.81
N ALA A 45 -9.91 -5.43 10.01
CA ALA A 45 -9.24 -4.57 10.97
C ALA A 45 -7.88 -5.12 11.42
N ARG A 46 -7.78 -6.43 11.66
CA ARG A 46 -6.52 -7.08 12.06
C ARG A 46 -5.46 -6.99 10.96
N VAL A 47 -5.88 -7.16 9.72
CA VAL A 47 -4.98 -7.08 8.56
C VAL A 47 -4.51 -5.65 8.34
N ILE A 48 -5.40 -4.68 8.48
CA ILE A 48 -5.05 -3.24 8.38
C ILE A 48 -4.08 -2.86 9.50
N ILE A 49 -4.32 -3.30 10.74
CA ILE A 49 -3.40 -3.03 11.86
C ILE A 49 -2.02 -3.64 11.61
N GLY A 50 -1.97 -4.93 11.23
CA GLY A 50 -0.71 -5.59 10.92
C GLY A 50 0.03 -4.92 9.76
N GLY A 51 -0.69 -4.56 8.69
CA GLY A 51 -0.16 -3.81 7.56
C GLY A 51 0.37 -2.44 7.94
N ALA A 52 -0.37 -1.68 8.77
CA ALA A 52 0.04 -0.37 9.24
C ALA A 52 1.32 -0.43 10.11
N LEU A 53 1.42 -1.45 10.98
CA LEU A 53 2.63 -1.66 11.78
C LEU A 53 3.84 -2.02 10.91
N MET A 54 3.66 -2.90 9.92
CA MET A 54 4.73 -3.25 8.97
C MET A 54 5.13 -2.04 8.11
N PHE A 55 4.16 -1.27 7.64
CA PHE A 55 4.40 -0.04 6.87
C PHE A 55 5.17 0.99 7.70
N GLY A 56 4.74 1.24 8.95
CA GLY A 56 5.41 2.16 9.85
C GLY A 56 6.83 1.70 10.19
N ALA A 57 7.02 0.41 10.51
CA ALA A 57 8.33 -0.16 10.80
C ALA A 57 9.27 -0.09 9.58
N GLY A 58 8.76 -0.37 8.37
CA GLY A 58 9.52 -0.28 7.13
C GLY A 58 9.93 1.16 6.79
N THR A 59 9.01 2.11 6.97
CA THR A 59 9.28 3.53 6.78
C THR A 59 10.29 4.05 7.81
N LEU A 60 10.16 3.62 9.07
CA LEU A 60 11.11 3.95 10.12
C LEU A 60 12.51 3.38 9.81
N LEU A 61 12.58 2.11 9.39
CA LEU A 61 13.83 1.48 9.01
C LEU A 61 14.50 2.20 7.83
N MET A 62 13.71 2.67 6.86
CA MET A 62 14.22 3.50 5.76
C MET A 62 14.77 4.84 6.26
N GLY A 63 14.16 5.46 7.26
CA GLY A 63 14.64 6.70 7.88
C GLY A 63 16.04 6.56 8.52
N TYR A 64 16.39 5.37 8.97
CA TYR A 64 17.72 5.04 9.52
C TYR A 64 18.62 4.29 8.51
N ALA A 65 18.23 4.22 7.25
CA ALA A 65 18.99 3.46 6.27
C ALA A 65 20.34 4.11 5.96
N THR A 66 21.41 3.36 6.16
CA THR A 66 22.79 3.73 5.82
C THR A 66 23.35 2.85 4.69
N THR A 67 22.68 1.74 4.39
CA THR A 67 23.10 0.79 3.35
C THR A 67 21.94 0.51 2.37
N PRO A 68 22.21 0.21 1.10
CA PRO A 68 21.18 -0.19 0.16
C PRO A 68 20.33 -1.37 0.63
N LEU A 69 20.93 -2.33 1.35
CA LEU A 69 20.23 -3.48 1.88
C LEU A 69 19.14 -3.08 2.89
N THR A 70 19.44 -2.15 3.80
CA THR A 70 18.46 -1.64 4.77
C THR A 70 17.31 -0.93 4.08
N ALA A 71 17.56 -0.20 2.98
CA ALA A 71 16.52 0.41 2.16
C ALA A 71 15.65 -0.65 1.47
N HIS A 72 16.25 -1.68 0.88
CA HIS A 72 15.50 -2.77 0.23
C HIS A 72 14.63 -3.54 1.22
N ILE A 73 15.12 -3.80 2.44
CA ILE A 73 14.34 -4.46 3.49
C ILE A 73 13.24 -3.52 4.03
N GLY A 74 13.58 -2.27 4.36
CA GLY A 74 12.63 -1.31 4.92
C GLY A 74 11.58 -0.87 3.91
N ALA A 75 11.99 -0.09 2.93
CA ALA A 75 11.09 0.48 1.94
C ALA A 75 10.66 -0.53 0.86
N GLY A 76 11.49 -1.50 0.52
CA GLY A 76 11.14 -2.56 -0.44
C GLY A 76 10.20 -3.59 0.16
N PHE A 77 10.68 -4.39 1.11
CA PHE A 77 9.95 -5.54 1.65
C PHE A 77 8.87 -5.14 2.66
N LEU A 78 9.25 -4.49 3.78
CA LEU A 78 8.31 -4.22 4.87
C LEU A 78 7.19 -3.26 4.44
N VAL A 79 7.54 -2.17 3.73
CA VAL A 79 6.53 -1.25 3.20
C VAL A 79 5.68 -1.93 2.15
N GLY A 80 6.26 -2.72 1.24
CA GLY A 80 5.51 -3.44 0.20
C GLY A 80 4.45 -4.38 0.80
N VAL A 81 4.84 -5.25 1.73
CA VAL A 81 3.92 -6.15 2.43
C VAL A 81 2.94 -5.36 3.32
N GLY A 82 3.41 -4.29 3.96
CA GLY A 82 2.57 -3.39 4.75
C GLY A 82 1.42 -2.78 3.94
N ILE A 83 1.71 -2.26 2.75
CA ILE A 83 0.71 -1.70 1.84
C ILE A 83 -0.33 -2.75 1.43
N ALA A 84 0.04 -4.01 1.23
CA ALA A 84 -0.91 -5.07 0.93
C ALA A 84 -1.97 -5.22 2.04
N GLY A 85 -1.57 -5.05 3.31
CA GLY A 85 -2.47 -5.13 4.46
C GLY A 85 -3.30 -3.88 4.71
N CYS A 86 -2.72 -2.68 4.61
CA CYS A 86 -3.39 -1.41 4.94
C CYS A 86 -3.70 -0.54 3.71
N GLY A 87 -3.43 -1.03 2.50
CA GLY A 87 -3.63 -0.27 1.27
C GLY A 87 -5.08 -0.12 0.85
N PHE A 88 -5.25 0.63 -0.22
CA PHE A 88 -6.54 1.06 -0.74
C PHE A 88 -7.54 -0.09 -0.99
N SER A 89 -7.10 -1.17 -1.60
CA SER A 89 -7.96 -2.34 -1.90
C SER A 89 -8.51 -3.01 -0.63
N THR A 90 -7.66 -3.19 0.39
CA THR A 90 -8.06 -3.79 1.67
C THR A 90 -9.02 -2.89 2.43
N VAL A 91 -8.79 -1.56 2.41
CA VAL A 91 -9.68 -0.57 3.03
C VAL A 91 -11.03 -0.52 2.32
N LEU A 92 -11.06 -0.48 0.98
CA LEU A 92 -12.31 -0.51 0.21
C LEU A 92 -13.11 -1.79 0.47
N ALA A 93 -12.44 -2.94 0.53
CA ALA A 93 -13.10 -4.20 0.87
C ALA A 93 -13.68 -4.17 2.31
N ALA A 94 -12.98 -3.55 3.27
CA ALA A 94 -13.47 -3.36 4.62
C ALA A 94 -14.71 -2.46 4.67
N VAL A 95 -14.66 -1.30 3.99
CA VAL A 95 -15.78 -0.36 3.88
C VAL A 95 -16.99 -1.02 3.22
N GLY A 96 -16.78 -1.71 2.10
CA GLY A 96 -17.86 -2.39 1.37
C GLY A 96 -18.56 -3.48 2.19
N ARG A 97 -17.86 -4.08 3.16
CA ARG A 97 -18.43 -5.08 4.10
C ARG A 97 -19.11 -4.45 5.33
N SER A 98 -18.74 -3.24 5.68
CA SER A 98 -19.22 -2.57 6.91
C SER A 98 -20.51 -1.78 6.71
N VAL A 99 -20.91 -1.53 5.46
CA VAL A 99 -22.02 -0.64 5.10
C VAL A 99 -23.14 -1.44 4.44
N ALA A 100 -24.40 -1.07 4.72
CA ALA A 100 -25.57 -1.66 4.08
C ALA A 100 -25.52 -1.48 2.55
N GLU A 101 -26.15 -2.41 1.82
CA GLU A 101 -26.05 -2.49 0.36
C GLU A 101 -26.47 -1.20 -0.33
N GLU A 102 -27.50 -0.55 0.20
CA GLU A 102 -28.05 0.73 -0.32
C GLU A 102 -27.03 1.88 -0.31
N TRP A 103 -26.14 1.91 0.68
CA TRP A 103 -25.13 2.96 0.88
C TRP A 103 -23.72 2.56 0.38
N ARG A 104 -23.55 1.32 -0.07
CA ARG A 104 -22.24 0.76 -0.43
C ARG A 104 -21.53 1.58 -1.51
N SER A 105 -22.24 1.95 -2.58
CA SER A 105 -21.67 2.74 -3.67
C SER A 105 -21.17 4.10 -3.19
N MET A 106 -21.98 4.78 -2.37
CA MET A 106 -21.62 6.09 -1.82
C MET A 106 -20.44 5.99 -0.86
N ALA A 107 -20.44 4.99 0.03
CA ALA A 107 -19.34 4.76 0.98
C ALA A 107 -18.01 4.47 0.27
N LEU A 108 -18.03 3.64 -0.78
CA LEU A 108 -16.85 3.37 -1.61
C LEU A 108 -16.37 4.62 -2.35
N GLY A 109 -17.30 5.44 -2.85
CA GLY A 109 -16.98 6.73 -3.47
C GLY A 109 -16.31 7.70 -2.50
N VAL A 110 -16.85 7.84 -1.29
CA VAL A 110 -16.27 8.69 -0.22
C VAL A 110 -14.89 8.18 0.20
N ALA A 111 -14.73 6.86 0.38
CA ALA A 111 -13.43 6.27 0.70
C ALA A 111 -12.40 6.51 -0.40
N SER A 112 -12.81 6.42 -1.67
CA SER A 112 -11.95 6.71 -2.83
C SER A 112 -11.55 8.18 -2.90
N ALA A 113 -12.48 9.09 -2.65
CA ALA A 113 -12.20 10.52 -2.57
C ALA A 113 -11.23 10.84 -1.42
N GLY A 114 -11.40 10.17 -0.27
CA GLY A 114 -10.47 10.27 0.87
C GLY A 114 -9.05 9.86 0.49
N GLY A 115 -8.87 8.82 -0.31
CA GLY A 115 -7.56 8.41 -0.83
C GLY A 115 -6.90 9.50 -1.69
N SER A 116 -7.67 10.13 -2.58
CA SER A 116 -7.17 11.23 -3.42
C SER A 116 -6.83 12.48 -2.61
N LEU A 117 -7.66 12.83 -1.62
CA LEU A 117 -7.36 13.91 -0.66
C LEU A 117 -6.10 13.61 0.16
N GLY A 118 -5.92 12.34 0.55
CA GLY A 118 -4.70 11.90 1.23
C GLY A 118 -3.44 12.20 0.41
N LEU A 119 -3.43 11.87 -0.87
CA LEU A 119 -2.30 12.20 -1.77
C LEU A 119 -2.07 13.71 -1.89
N LEU A 120 -3.16 14.49 -2.02
CA LEU A 120 -3.08 15.95 -2.15
C LEU A 120 -2.45 16.60 -0.89
N VAL A 121 -2.70 16.06 0.30
CA VAL A 121 -2.19 16.59 1.56
C VAL A 121 -0.81 16.01 1.89
N MET A 122 -0.63 14.69 1.72
CA MET A 122 0.58 14.00 2.16
C MET A 122 1.81 14.32 1.32
N VAL A 123 1.64 14.58 0.02
CA VAL A 123 2.80 14.90 -0.86
C VAL A 123 3.41 16.27 -0.50
N PRO A 124 2.65 17.38 -0.42
CA PRO A 124 3.20 18.66 0.03
C PRO A 124 3.71 18.64 1.48
N MET A 125 3.01 17.92 2.37
CA MET A 125 3.44 17.78 3.76
C MET A 125 4.76 17.03 3.87
N GLY A 126 4.93 15.94 3.11
CA GLY A 126 6.19 15.20 3.04
C GLY A 126 7.33 16.07 2.51
N GLN A 127 7.08 16.91 1.49
CA GLN A 127 8.06 17.86 0.99
C GLN A 127 8.42 18.89 2.06
N ALA A 128 7.43 19.47 2.73
CA ALA A 128 7.66 20.45 3.80
C ALA A 128 8.48 19.85 4.97
N PHE A 129 8.28 18.59 5.31
CA PHE A 129 9.11 17.91 6.30
C PHE A 129 10.55 17.72 5.79
N ILE A 130 10.74 17.32 4.54
CA ILE A 130 12.09 17.19 3.96
C ILE A 130 12.82 18.51 4.00
N ASP A 131 12.17 19.60 3.62
CA ASP A 131 12.76 20.95 3.56
C ASP A 131 13.09 21.50 4.95
N SER A 132 12.32 21.13 5.98
CA SER A 132 12.48 21.65 7.34
C SER A 132 13.46 20.85 8.21
N VAL A 133 13.41 19.52 8.14
CA VAL A 133 14.14 18.63 9.06
C VAL A 133 14.99 17.56 8.37
N GLY A 134 15.02 17.57 7.04
CA GLY A 134 15.72 16.57 6.24
C GLY A 134 14.91 15.26 6.03
N TRP A 135 15.34 14.49 5.05
CA TRP A 135 14.61 13.29 4.60
C TRP A 135 14.49 12.18 5.64
N SER A 136 15.54 11.97 6.46
CA SER A 136 15.57 10.93 7.48
C SER A 136 14.52 11.20 8.58
N VAL A 137 14.51 12.40 9.15
CA VAL A 137 13.53 12.79 10.18
C VAL A 137 12.12 12.90 9.60
N ALA A 138 11.99 13.36 8.35
CA ALA A 138 10.71 13.36 7.65
C ALA A 138 10.10 11.95 7.55
N LEU A 139 10.89 10.92 7.25
CA LEU A 139 10.42 9.54 7.24
C LEU A 139 10.01 9.05 8.64
N ILE A 140 10.72 9.47 9.69
CA ILE A 140 10.33 9.15 11.08
C ILE A 140 8.96 9.75 11.41
N TYR A 141 8.72 11.03 11.03
CA TYR A 141 7.42 11.67 11.23
C TYR A 141 6.30 10.98 10.43
N LEU A 142 6.58 10.60 9.19
CA LEU A 142 5.60 9.86 8.37
C LEU A 142 5.35 8.44 8.92
N ALA A 143 6.37 7.78 9.46
CA ALA A 143 6.19 6.51 10.15
C ALA A 143 5.31 6.65 11.40
N ALA A 144 5.56 7.68 12.22
CA ALA A 144 4.71 7.98 13.38
C ALA A 144 3.27 8.30 12.97
N LEU A 145 3.09 9.09 11.90
CA LEU A 145 1.77 9.43 11.38
C LEU A 145 1.03 8.18 10.86
N SER A 146 1.75 7.23 10.25
CA SER A 146 1.16 5.98 9.78
C SER A 146 0.58 5.13 10.92
N LEU A 147 1.10 5.26 12.14
CA LEU A 147 0.56 4.56 13.31
C LEU A 147 -0.84 5.03 13.70
N LEU A 148 -1.30 6.22 13.24
CA LEU A 148 -2.68 6.64 13.40
C LEU A 148 -3.68 5.71 12.68
N MET A 149 -3.22 4.96 11.68
CA MET A 149 -4.04 3.93 11.05
C MET A 149 -4.47 2.81 12.03
N VAL A 150 -3.68 2.56 13.08
CA VAL A 150 -3.95 1.50 14.06
C VAL A 150 -5.24 1.77 14.86
N PRO A 151 -5.40 2.91 15.57
CA PRO A 151 -6.65 3.20 16.27
C PRO A 151 -7.84 3.38 15.32
N LEU A 152 -7.62 3.95 14.13
CA LEU A 152 -8.68 4.08 13.12
C LEU A 152 -9.14 2.71 12.60
N ALA A 153 -8.22 1.76 12.38
CA ALA A 153 -8.57 0.41 11.99
C ALA A 153 -9.28 -0.36 13.12
N ALA A 154 -8.91 -0.10 14.38
CA ALA A 154 -9.61 -0.68 15.54
C ALA A 154 -11.06 -0.19 15.63
N ALA A 155 -11.35 1.05 15.23
CA ALA A 155 -12.73 1.57 15.16
C ALA A 155 -13.56 0.86 14.06
N LEU A 156 -12.91 0.30 13.03
CA LEU A 156 -13.54 -0.54 11.99
C LEU A 156 -13.66 -2.01 12.41
N ALA A 157 -13.27 -2.38 13.64
CA ALA A 157 -13.35 -3.74 14.16
C ALA A 157 -14.81 -4.12 14.45
N GLY A 158 -15.58 -4.32 13.40
CA GLY A 158 -16.87 -5.00 13.42
C GLY A 158 -16.69 -6.53 13.43
N LYS A 159 -17.77 -7.27 13.75
CA LYS A 159 -17.79 -8.72 13.57
C LYS A 159 -17.38 -9.04 12.12
N PRO A 160 -16.54 -10.08 11.90
CA PRO A 160 -16.33 -10.58 10.55
C PRO A 160 -17.70 -10.77 9.91
N ALA A 161 -17.91 -10.26 8.70
CA ALA A 161 -19.11 -10.61 7.95
C ALA A 161 -19.22 -12.14 7.97
N ALA A 162 -20.44 -12.64 8.25
CA ALA A 162 -20.67 -14.09 8.19
C ALA A 162 -20.06 -14.59 6.87
N PRO A 163 -19.33 -15.71 6.87
CA PRO A 163 -18.73 -16.22 5.66
C PRO A 163 -19.82 -16.24 4.59
N ALA A 164 -19.66 -15.49 3.52
CA ALA A 164 -20.45 -15.70 2.32
C ALA A 164 -20.40 -17.20 2.07
N ALA A 165 -21.58 -17.85 2.00
CA ALA A 165 -21.82 -19.29 2.06
C ALA A 165 -20.58 -20.08 1.64
N ALA A 166 -20.02 -20.83 2.58
CA ALA A 166 -18.74 -21.48 2.45
C ALA A 166 -18.65 -22.23 1.12
N ASN A 167 -18.15 -21.56 0.11
CA ASN A 167 -17.63 -22.26 -1.05
C ASN A 167 -16.39 -22.98 -0.52
N ASN A 168 -16.52 -24.29 -0.33
CA ASN A 168 -15.43 -25.19 0.07
C ASN A 168 -14.36 -25.30 -1.07
N GLN A 169 -14.27 -24.28 -1.92
CA GLN A 169 -13.26 -24.22 -2.98
C GLN A 169 -11.89 -24.01 -2.35
N THR A 170 -10.97 -24.86 -2.72
CA THR A 170 -9.55 -24.65 -2.42
C THR A 170 -9.04 -23.42 -3.15
N ILE A 171 -8.04 -22.75 -2.60
CA ILE A 171 -7.38 -21.58 -3.23
C ILE A 171 -6.94 -21.90 -4.65
N THR A 172 -6.46 -23.13 -4.87
CA THR A 172 -6.04 -23.64 -6.18
C THR A 172 -7.19 -23.71 -7.18
N ASP A 173 -8.37 -24.11 -6.74
CA ASP A 173 -9.56 -24.20 -7.61
C ASP A 173 -10.07 -22.81 -7.98
N SER A 174 -10.09 -21.88 -7.03
CA SER A 174 -10.47 -20.49 -7.27
C SER A 174 -9.50 -19.78 -8.22
N LEU A 175 -8.20 -20.01 -8.09
CA LEU A 175 -7.20 -19.48 -9.01
C LEU A 175 -7.34 -20.09 -10.41
N ARG A 176 -7.58 -21.38 -10.50
CA ARG A 176 -7.76 -22.09 -11.78
C ARG A 176 -9.01 -21.60 -12.51
N GLU A 177 -10.09 -21.39 -11.78
CA GLU A 177 -11.32 -20.82 -12.30
C GLU A 177 -11.08 -19.38 -12.80
N ALA A 178 -10.44 -18.53 -11.98
CA ALA A 178 -10.13 -17.14 -12.35
C ALA A 178 -9.28 -17.04 -13.62
N VAL A 179 -8.20 -17.84 -13.73
CA VAL A 179 -7.34 -17.88 -14.92
C VAL A 179 -8.06 -18.45 -16.14
N GLY A 180 -9.08 -19.30 -15.95
CA GLY A 180 -9.95 -19.81 -17.02
C GLY A 180 -10.92 -18.77 -17.60
N HIS A 181 -11.15 -17.65 -16.91
CA HIS A 181 -12.08 -16.62 -17.39
C HIS A 181 -11.38 -15.51 -18.17
N ASN A 182 -11.67 -15.38 -19.44
CA ASN A 182 -11.11 -14.34 -20.31
C ASN A 182 -11.36 -12.93 -19.76
N SER A 183 -12.54 -12.66 -19.19
CA SER A 183 -12.86 -11.36 -18.59
C SER A 183 -11.90 -11.00 -17.44
N PHE A 184 -11.52 -12.00 -16.62
CA PHE A 184 -10.55 -11.81 -15.55
C PHE A 184 -9.16 -11.49 -16.11
N LEU A 185 -8.73 -12.19 -17.17
CA LEU A 185 -7.44 -11.94 -17.80
C LEU A 185 -7.37 -10.56 -18.45
N PHE A 186 -8.42 -10.11 -19.16
CA PHE A 186 -8.49 -8.78 -19.75
C PHE A 186 -8.51 -7.68 -18.68
N LEU A 187 -9.24 -7.90 -17.58
CA LEU A 187 -9.26 -6.97 -16.47
C LEU A 187 -7.85 -6.83 -15.84
N ASN A 188 -7.16 -7.94 -15.61
CA ASN A 188 -5.80 -7.92 -15.08
C ASN A 188 -4.81 -7.27 -16.05
N ALA A 189 -4.92 -7.50 -17.35
CA ALA A 189 -4.11 -6.83 -18.36
C ALA A 189 -4.33 -5.30 -18.33
N GLY A 190 -5.59 -4.85 -18.20
CA GLY A 190 -5.91 -3.42 -18.04
C GLY A 190 -5.29 -2.82 -16.77
N TYR A 191 -5.40 -3.51 -15.64
CA TYR A 191 -4.76 -3.07 -14.38
C TYR A 191 -3.23 -3.08 -14.46
N PHE A 192 -2.64 -4.04 -15.16
CA PHE A 192 -1.20 -4.08 -15.38
C PHE A 192 -0.72 -2.83 -16.14
N VAL A 193 -1.40 -2.48 -17.24
CA VAL A 193 -1.07 -1.28 -18.04
C VAL A 193 -1.25 -0.02 -17.20
N CYS A 194 -2.34 0.09 -16.44
CA CYS A 194 -2.60 1.21 -15.53
C CYS A 194 -1.49 1.34 -14.48
N GLY A 195 -1.15 0.24 -13.79
CA GLY A 195 -0.10 0.21 -12.78
C GLY A 195 1.27 0.59 -13.35
N PHE A 196 1.60 0.09 -14.54
CA PHE A 196 2.83 0.46 -15.24
C PHE A 196 2.91 1.97 -15.53
N HIS A 197 1.84 2.54 -16.08
CA HIS A 197 1.76 3.99 -16.37
C HIS A 197 1.91 4.84 -15.11
N VAL A 198 1.14 4.52 -14.06
CA VAL A 198 1.17 5.29 -12.82
C VAL A 198 2.55 5.23 -12.18
N THR A 199 3.15 4.04 -12.08
CA THR A 199 4.48 3.87 -11.50
C THR A 199 5.56 4.56 -12.33
N PHE A 200 5.49 4.46 -13.65
CA PHE A 200 6.43 5.12 -14.56
C PHE A 200 6.38 6.65 -14.40
N ILE A 201 5.18 7.23 -14.44
CA ILE A 201 5.00 8.68 -14.31
C ILE A 201 5.45 9.15 -12.92
N THR A 202 5.01 8.51 -11.84
CA THR A 202 5.32 8.96 -10.48
C THR A 202 6.80 8.81 -10.11
N THR A 203 7.49 7.85 -10.69
CA THR A 203 8.91 7.57 -10.38
C THR A 203 9.87 8.35 -11.28
N HIS A 204 9.58 8.42 -12.57
CA HIS A 204 10.52 8.96 -13.57
C HIS A 204 10.21 10.38 -14.02
N PHE A 205 8.94 10.76 -14.10
CA PHE A 205 8.52 12.06 -14.61
C PHE A 205 9.07 13.26 -13.80
N PRO A 206 9.08 13.24 -12.44
CA PRO A 206 9.64 14.34 -11.67
C PRO A 206 11.12 14.60 -11.96
N ALA A 207 11.89 13.54 -12.25
CA ALA A 207 13.31 13.67 -12.59
C ALA A 207 13.55 14.11 -14.03
N TYR A 208 12.51 14.13 -14.87
CA TYR A 208 12.59 14.52 -16.27
C TYR A 208 12.25 16.02 -16.48
N VAL A 209 11.47 16.59 -15.56
CA VAL A 209 10.97 17.98 -15.64
C VAL A 209 11.92 18.98 -14.95
N VAL A 210 12.87 18.51 -14.15
CA VAL A 210 13.93 19.32 -13.50
C VAL A 210 15.21 19.29 -14.31
#